data_ae312883ec36d7d1865f967db182e413
#
_entry.id   ae312883ec36d7d1865f967db182e413
#
_cell.length_a   1.000
_cell.length_b   1.000
_cell.length_c   1.000
_cell.angle_alpha   90.00
_cell.angle_beta   90.00
_cell.angle_gamma   90.00
#
_symmetry.space_group_name_H-M   'P 1'
#
loop_
_entity.id
_entity.type
_entity.pdbx_description
1 polymer ?
#
loop_
_entity_poly.entity_id
_entity_poly.type
_entity_poly.pdbx_seq_one_letter_code
_entity_poly.pdbx_strand_id
1 'polypeptide(L)'
;MRAAAARSAVVSRTERSVTLTAGSVTATVDAATGYLSGYAVRGCELMRSPLVPNFWRASTDNDRRGWRTRERMGAWRTMPERLKLESLNAADGAVTAVVCGGGVRLALRYRLAADGELAVSYDLRIADTLPEPLRIGLQALWSGELDRYVYCGRGPGENYADRKEGSLFGVYSGSTADFSPAYIYPQECGNRCDVRYLQLAGKGGGVVFAGRQPLCVSVWPCTQEALDAAEHTHEIVRLDDAWLVNVDCAQAGVGGTDSWSVKSRPSEAYRLLEKHYGYEFVIAPAGTPADAARTSRRVAYKNE
;
A
#
# COMPACT_ATOMS: atom_id res chain seq x y z
N MET A 1 6.59 11.35 -38.65
CA MET A 1 5.64 11.99 -37.75
C MET A 1 6.39 12.33 -36.47
N ARG A 2 6.53 13.61 -36.09
CA ARG A 2 7.14 14.01 -34.82
C ARG A 2 6.21 13.56 -33.67
N ALA A 3 6.70 12.75 -32.77
CA ALA A 3 6.01 12.46 -31.51
C ALA A 3 5.73 13.80 -30.82
N ALA A 4 4.45 14.11 -30.61
CA ALA A 4 4.07 15.26 -29.80
C ALA A 4 4.71 15.09 -28.44
N ALA A 5 5.50 16.07 -28.01
CA ALA A 5 6.10 16.08 -26.69
C ALA A 5 4.97 15.87 -25.65
N ALA A 6 5.04 14.79 -24.91
CA ALA A 6 4.06 14.48 -23.88
C ALA A 6 4.06 15.67 -22.91
N ARG A 7 2.95 16.41 -22.86
CA ARG A 7 2.81 17.55 -21.94
C ARG A 7 2.95 17.03 -20.53
N SER A 8 3.89 17.56 -19.76
CA SER A 8 4.03 17.28 -18.33
C SER A 8 2.75 17.64 -17.59
N ALA A 9 2.48 16.98 -16.47
CA ALA A 9 1.36 17.36 -15.62
C ALA A 9 1.46 18.84 -15.23
N VAL A 10 0.30 19.48 -15.13
CA VAL A 10 0.20 20.84 -14.59
C VAL A 10 0.32 20.74 -13.07
N VAL A 11 1.22 21.54 -12.50
CA VAL A 11 1.41 21.63 -11.05
C VAL A 11 0.81 22.97 -10.58
N SER A 12 -0.11 22.90 -9.62
CA SER A 12 -0.61 24.09 -8.91
C SER A 12 -0.33 23.94 -7.42
N ARG A 13 -0.05 25.06 -6.73
CA ARG A 13 0.28 25.08 -5.31
C ARG A 13 -0.56 26.11 -4.59
N THR A 14 -1.08 25.72 -3.43
CA THR A 14 -1.71 26.59 -2.44
C THR A 14 -0.91 26.52 -1.13
N GLU A 15 -1.34 27.24 -0.10
CA GLU A 15 -0.76 27.10 1.25
C GLU A 15 -1.01 25.70 1.84
N ARG A 16 -2.10 25.03 1.44
CA ARG A 16 -2.55 23.74 2.02
C ARG A 16 -2.20 22.53 1.20
N SER A 17 -1.94 22.70 -0.10
CA SER A 17 -1.77 21.55 -0.99
C SER A 17 -0.93 21.84 -2.22
N VAL A 18 -0.37 20.78 -2.79
CA VAL A 18 0.19 20.77 -4.15
C VAL A 18 -0.63 19.79 -4.98
N THR A 19 -1.19 20.26 -6.09
CA THR A 19 -2.05 19.47 -6.98
C THR A 19 -1.35 19.23 -8.31
N LEU A 20 -1.32 17.98 -8.74
CA LEU A 20 -0.86 17.53 -10.04
C LEU A 20 -2.09 17.18 -10.89
N THR A 21 -2.19 17.72 -12.11
CA THR A 21 -3.30 17.46 -13.02
C THR A 21 -2.80 17.03 -14.39
N ALA A 22 -3.30 15.92 -14.91
CA ALA A 22 -3.04 15.44 -16.27
C ALA A 22 -4.29 14.77 -16.84
N GLY A 23 -4.82 15.34 -17.93
CA GLY A 23 -6.05 14.84 -18.55
C GLY A 23 -7.22 14.82 -17.56
N SER A 24 -7.74 13.64 -17.29
CA SER A 24 -8.87 13.44 -16.35
C SER A 24 -8.44 13.09 -14.92
N VAL A 25 -7.14 13.07 -14.63
CA VAL A 25 -6.60 12.66 -13.33
C VAL A 25 -6.12 13.89 -12.56
N THR A 26 -6.49 13.96 -11.30
CA THR A 26 -6.00 14.94 -10.34
C THR A 26 -5.46 14.19 -9.12
N ALA A 27 -4.22 14.51 -8.71
CA ALA A 27 -3.58 13.97 -7.53
C ALA A 27 -3.18 15.15 -6.62
N THR A 28 -3.60 15.10 -5.36
CA THR A 28 -3.38 16.17 -4.39
C THR A 28 -2.47 15.70 -3.28
N VAL A 29 -1.42 16.45 -2.99
CA VAL A 29 -0.49 16.23 -1.88
C VAL A 29 -0.74 17.31 -0.83
N ASP A 30 -0.94 16.91 0.40
CA ASP A 30 -1.11 17.82 1.55
C ASP A 30 0.21 18.52 1.88
N ALA A 31 0.18 19.83 2.01
CA ALA A 31 1.40 20.64 2.19
C ALA A 31 1.96 20.59 3.62
N ALA A 32 1.17 20.14 4.60
CA ALA A 32 1.60 20.03 5.99
C ALA A 32 2.24 18.67 6.29
N THR A 33 1.78 17.62 5.61
CA THR A 33 2.22 16.24 5.87
C THR A 33 3.11 15.67 4.76
N GLY A 34 2.99 16.17 3.53
CA GLY A 34 3.67 15.62 2.35
C GLY A 34 3.05 14.33 1.82
N TYR A 35 1.92 13.89 2.36
CA TYR A 35 1.23 12.68 1.90
C TYR A 35 0.26 12.98 0.76
N LEU A 36 0.09 12.04 -0.15
CA LEU A 36 -0.99 12.07 -1.14
C LEU A 36 -2.32 12.02 -0.39
N SER A 37 -3.10 13.09 -0.49
CA SER A 37 -4.36 13.27 0.26
C SER A 37 -5.61 13.15 -0.60
N GLY A 38 -5.45 13.10 -1.92
CA GLY A 38 -6.57 12.96 -2.86
C GLY A 38 -6.12 12.35 -4.19
N TYR A 39 -6.98 11.55 -4.78
CA TYR A 39 -6.84 11.00 -6.12
C TYR A 39 -8.21 10.94 -6.79
N ALA A 40 -8.40 11.79 -7.80
CA ALA A 40 -9.66 11.90 -8.51
C ALA A 40 -9.50 11.56 -10.00
N VAL A 41 -10.51 10.91 -10.57
CA VAL A 41 -10.62 10.59 -12.00
C VAL A 41 -11.91 11.17 -12.54
N ARG A 42 -11.84 12.04 -13.55
CA ARG A 42 -12.99 12.75 -14.14
C ARG A 42 -13.82 13.50 -13.09
N GLY A 43 -13.15 14.06 -12.08
CA GLY A 43 -13.79 14.78 -10.99
C GLY A 43 -14.41 13.90 -9.90
N CYS A 44 -14.37 12.56 -10.04
CA CYS A 44 -14.81 11.65 -9.00
C CYS A 44 -13.64 11.32 -8.06
N GLU A 45 -13.73 11.70 -6.78
CA GLU A 45 -12.73 11.40 -5.76
C GLU A 45 -12.79 9.91 -5.38
N LEU A 46 -11.68 9.20 -5.55
CA LEU A 46 -11.58 7.77 -5.26
C LEU A 46 -10.91 7.48 -3.92
N MET A 47 -10.09 8.41 -3.40
CA MET A 47 -9.49 8.27 -2.07
C MET A 47 -10.44 8.81 -0.99
N ARG A 48 -10.37 8.20 0.20
CA ARG A 48 -11.12 8.59 1.39
C ARG A 48 -10.23 8.98 2.57
N SER A 49 -8.92 8.69 2.48
CA SER A 49 -7.92 9.13 3.45
C SER A 49 -6.57 9.32 2.78
N PRO A 50 -5.64 10.08 3.39
CA PRO A 50 -4.27 10.18 2.88
C PRO A 50 -3.57 8.82 2.75
N LEU A 51 -2.68 8.71 1.77
CA LEU A 51 -1.80 7.57 1.59
C LEU A 51 -0.63 7.68 2.57
N VAL A 52 -0.71 6.97 3.68
CA VAL A 52 0.24 7.05 4.78
C VAL A 52 1.16 5.83 4.84
N PRO A 53 2.41 5.97 5.37
CA PRO A 53 3.28 4.84 5.59
C PRO A 53 2.68 3.85 6.61
N ASN A 54 2.89 2.55 6.35
CA ASN A 54 2.49 1.49 7.26
C ASN A 54 3.67 0.57 7.56
N PHE A 55 3.99 0.40 8.85
CA PHE A 55 5.08 -0.43 9.35
C PHE A 55 4.60 -1.55 10.25
N TRP A 56 3.29 -1.62 10.50
CA TRP A 56 2.65 -2.52 11.46
C TRP A 56 1.63 -3.44 10.77
N ARG A 57 1.21 -4.48 11.48
CA ARG A 57 0.10 -5.34 11.11
C ARG A 57 -0.73 -5.69 12.32
N ALA A 58 -2.00 -6.06 12.13
CA ALA A 58 -2.80 -6.68 13.18
C ALA A 58 -2.11 -7.97 13.62
N SER A 59 -1.83 -8.07 14.93
CA SER A 59 -0.96 -9.12 15.46
C SER A 59 -1.56 -10.51 15.24
N THR A 60 -0.79 -11.42 14.65
CA THR A 60 -1.13 -12.85 14.59
C THR A 60 -0.92 -13.52 15.94
N ASP A 61 -1.38 -14.77 16.11
CA ASP A 61 -1.10 -15.55 17.33
C ASP A 61 0.39 -15.69 17.59
N ASN A 62 1.19 -15.92 16.54
CA ASN A 62 2.63 -16.00 16.62
C ASN A 62 3.25 -14.67 17.06
N ASP A 63 2.73 -13.55 16.57
CA ASP A 63 3.18 -12.22 16.95
C ASP A 63 2.90 -11.92 18.42
N ARG A 64 1.71 -12.28 18.90
CA ARG A 64 1.25 -11.95 20.27
C ARG A 64 1.99 -12.75 21.34
N ARG A 65 2.08 -14.06 21.17
CA ARG A 65 2.52 -14.96 22.22
C ARG A 65 4.02 -15.19 22.24
N GLY A 66 4.56 -15.73 21.18
CA GLY A 66 5.96 -16.14 21.18
C GLY A 66 6.92 -15.05 20.72
N TRP A 67 6.64 -14.40 19.62
CA TRP A 67 7.50 -13.32 19.13
C TRP A 67 7.39 -12.04 19.96
N ARG A 68 6.20 -11.81 20.56
CA ARG A 68 5.92 -10.68 21.45
C ARG A 68 6.18 -9.34 20.74
N THR A 69 5.62 -9.20 19.55
CA THR A 69 5.91 -8.04 18.69
C THR A 69 5.44 -6.72 19.28
N ARG A 70 4.34 -6.74 20.06
CA ARG A 70 3.83 -5.53 20.74
C ARG A 70 4.84 -4.94 21.71
N GLU A 71 5.57 -5.78 22.47
CA GLU A 71 6.60 -5.34 23.41
C GLU A 71 7.92 -5.00 22.70
N ARG A 72 8.33 -5.79 21.72
CA ARG A 72 9.64 -5.67 21.08
C ARG A 72 9.66 -4.65 19.96
N MET A 73 8.56 -4.49 19.24
CA MET A 73 8.46 -3.72 18.00
C MET A 73 7.34 -2.69 18.04
N GLY A 74 6.68 -2.48 19.19
CA GLY A 74 5.49 -1.62 19.32
C GLY A 74 5.73 -0.16 18.90
N ALA A 75 6.99 0.30 18.89
CA ALA A 75 7.34 1.60 18.35
C ALA A 75 6.89 1.81 16.89
N TRP A 76 6.82 0.73 16.10
CA TRP A 76 6.38 0.78 14.70
C TRP A 76 4.88 1.03 14.54
N ARG A 77 4.07 0.66 15.53
CA ARG A 77 2.62 0.86 15.52
C ARG A 77 2.25 2.35 15.45
N THR A 78 2.99 3.19 16.16
CA THR A 78 2.77 4.65 16.21
C THR A 78 3.82 5.44 15.41
N MET A 79 4.67 4.76 14.65
CA MET A 79 5.72 5.43 13.88
C MET A 79 5.15 6.44 12.86
N PRO A 80 4.06 6.17 12.12
CA PRO A 80 3.49 7.14 11.19
C PRO A 80 3.15 8.48 11.84
N GLU A 81 2.68 8.49 13.08
CA GLU A 81 2.31 9.70 13.84
C GLU A 81 3.54 10.54 14.25
N ARG A 82 4.71 9.91 14.36
CA ARG A 82 5.97 10.53 14.73
C ARG A 82 6.68 11.18 13.56
N LEU A 83 6.34 10.78 12.32
CA LEU A 83 6.94 11.34 11.12
C LEU A 83 6.41 12.76 10.90
N LYS A 84 7.33 13.70 10.73
CA LYS A 84 7.02 15.11 10.44
C LYS A 84 7.66 15.49 9.12
N LEU A 85 6.99 16.37 8.37
CA LEU A 85 7.49 16.86 7.11
C LEU A 85 8.78 17.67 7.32
N GLU A 86 9.87 17.23 6.70
CA GLU A 86 11.16 17.92 6.67
C GLU A 86 11.26 18.84 5.46
N SER A 87 10.81 18.36 4.29
CA SER A 87 10.83 19.16 3.05
C SER A 87 9.73 18.73 2.08
N LEU A 88 9.23 19.71 1.30
CA LEU A 88 8.27 19.51 0.22
C LEU A 88 8.69 20.33 -0.99
N ASN A 89 9.07 19.66 -2.06
CA ASN A 89 9.49 20.26 -3.32
C ASN A 89 8.59 19.85 -4.46
N ALA A 90 8.22 20.79 -5.30
CA ALA A 90 7.41 20.54 -6.50
C ALA A 90 8.12 21.08 -7.72
N ALA A 91 8.50 20.21 -8.65
CA ALA A 91 9.18 20.56 -9.90
C ALA A 91 8.91 19.49 -10.98
N ASP A 92 8.91 19.87 -12.24
CA ASP A 92 8.89 18.99 -13.40
C ASP A 92 7.77 17.92 -13.39
N GLY A 93 6.57 18.31 -12.97
CA GLY A 93 5.41 17.42 -12.91
C GLY A 93 5.48 16.39 -11.78
N ALA A 94 6.32 16.63 -10.76
CA ALA A 94 6.49 15.78 -9.60
C ALA A 94 6.47 16.57 -8.29
N VAL A 95 6.06 15.92 -7.23
CA VAL A 95 6.16 16.39 -5.84
C VAL A 95 7.02 15.42 -5.07
N THR A 96 8.04 15.91 -4.38
CA THR A 96 8.88 15.12 -3.49
C THR A 96 8.72 15.63 -2.06
N ALA A 97 8.29 14.75 -1.17
CA ALA A 97 8.18 15.00 0.26
C ALA A 97 9.19 14.15 1.02
N VAL A 98 9.83 14.72 2.02
CA VAL A 98 10.67 13.98 2.96
C VAL A 98 10.08 14.14 4.35
N VAL A 99 9.79 13.03 5.00
CA VAL A 99 9.30 13.00 6.38
C VAL A 99 10.30 12.28 7.26
N CYS A 100 10.51 12.79 8.48
CA CYS A 100 11.47 12.25 9.42
C CYS A 100 10.90 12.21 10.83
N GLY A 101 11.35 11.25 11.62
CA GLY A 101 10.99 11.15 13.03
C GLY A 101 11.26 9.76 13.59
N GLY A 102 11.48 9.66 14.91
CA GLY A 102 11.63 8.38 15.59
C GLY A 102 12.74 7.45 15.09
N GLY A 103 13.78 7.98 14.43
CA GLY A 103 14.85 7.19 13.82
C GLY A 103 14.53 6.70 12.39
N VAL A 104 13.49 7.26 11.77
CA VAL A 104 13.07 6.94 10.40
C VAL A 104 13.18 8.18 9.53
N ARG A 105 13.65 8.01 8.29
CA ARG A 105 13.61 8.99 7.21
C ARG A 105 12.96 8.35 6.00
N LEU A 106 11.89 8.93 5.52
CA LEU A 106 11.12 8.45 4.36
C LEU A 106 11.01 9.55 3.31
N ALA A 107 11.50 9.28 2.09
CA ALA A 107 11.26 10.11 0.94
C ALA A 107 10.14 9.51 0.07
N LEU A 108 9.12 10.32 -0.21
CA LEU A 108 8.00 9.98 -1.09
C LEU A 108 8.06 10.90 -2.31
N ARG A 109 7.97 10.32 -3.50
CA ARG A 109 7.88 11.10 -4.73
C ARG A 109 6.65 10.69 -5.50
N TYR A 110 5.86 11.69 -5.86
CA TYR A 110 4.63 11.57 -6.66
C TYR A 110 4.88 12.23 -8.02
N ARG A 111 4.83 11.47 -9.10
CA ARG A 111 5.01 11.99 -10.45
C ARG A 111 3.82 11.59 -11.33
N LEU A 112 3.06 12.57 -11.77
CA LEU A 112 1.93 12.36 -12.65
C LEU A 112 2.39 12.51 -14.11
N ALA A 113 2.22 11.45 -14.89
CA ALA A 113 2.52 11.45 -16.32
C ALA A 113 1.32 11.99 -17.13
N ALA A 114 1.58 12.42 -18.38
CA ALA A 114 0.56 13.01 -19.25
C ALA A 114 -0.61 12.06 -19.58
N ASP A 115 -0.39 10.76 -19.49
CA ASP A 115 -1.40 9.70 -19.69
C ASP A 115 -2.22 9.40 -18.45
N GLY A 116 -2.00 10.13 -17.34
CA GLY A 116 -2.73 9.98 -16.08
C GLY A 116 -2.17 8.92 -15.13
N GLU A 117 -1.01 8.35 -15.43
CA GLU A 117 -0.31 7.44 -14.51
C GLU A 117 0.43 8.23 -13.43
N LEU A 118 0.07 8.02 -12.17
CA LEU A 118 0.74 8.58 -11.00
C LEU A 118 1.76 7.57 -10.46
N ALA A 119 3.04 7.79 -10.73
CA ALA A 119 4.11 7.01 -10.11
C ALA A 119 4.33 7.48 -8.67
N VAL A 120 4.35 6.53 -7.75
CA VAL A 120 4.64 6.72 -6.32
C VAL A 120 5.93 5.99 -6.01
N SER A 121 7.01 6.75 -5.73
CA SER A 121 8.29 6.18 -5.32
C SER A 121 8.46 6.36 -3.81
N TYR A 122 9.00 5.34 -3.17
CA TYR A 122 9.20 5.22 -1.73
C TYR A 122 10.65 4.86 -1.45
N ASP A 123 11.33 5.64 -0.63
CA ASP A 123 12.71 5.40 -0.17
C ASP A 123 12.77 5.59 1.34
N LEU A 124 12.97 4.49 2.08
CA LEU A 124 12.94 4.42 3.53
C LEU A 124 14.33 4.10 4.09
N ARG A 125 14.77 4.87 5.06
CA ARG A 125 15.96 4.62 5.86
C ARG A 125 15.59 4.50 7.33
N ILE A 126 16.10 3.45 7.98
CA ILE A 126 15.80 3.06 9.36
C ILE A 126 17.11 3.12 10.16
N ALA A 127 17.09 3.80 11.30
CA ALA A 127 18.26 3.83 12.20
C ALA A 127 18.55 2.43 12.77
N ASP A 128 19.83 2.12 12.96
CA ASP A 128 20.29 0.82 13.48
C ASP A 128 19.74 0.49 14.87
N THR A 129 19.38 1.52 15.64
CA THR A 129 18.83 1.39 17.00
C THR A 129 17.38 0.89 17.02
N LEU A 130 16.68 0.89 15.88
CA LEU A 130 15.30 0.40 15.81
C LEU A 130 15.28 -1.10 15.52
N PRO A 131 14.31 -1.83 16.10
CA PRO A 131 14.06 -3.22 15.70
C PRO A 131 13.55 -3.28 14.25
N GLU A 132 13.47 -4.49 13.70
CA GLU A 132 12.85 -4.72 12.40
C GLU A 132 11.34 -4.35 12.43
N PRO A 133 10.80 -3.75 11.35
CA PRO A 133 9.36 -3.58 11.19
C PRO A 133 8.67 -4.88 10.77
N LEU A 134 7.35 -4.92 10.87
CA LEU A 134 6.54 -6.06 10.42
C LEU A 134 6.05 -5.90 8.98
N ARG A 135 6.00 -4.65 8.49
CA ARG A 135 5.52 -4.27 7.16
C ARG A 135 6.31 -3.05 6.66
N ILE A 136 6.50 -2.98 5.37
CA ILE A 136 7.03 -1.81 4.67
C ILE A 136 6.09 -1.50 3.52
N GLY A 137 5.31 -0.44 3.66
CA GLY A 137 4.34 -0.08 2.63
C GLY A 137 3.63 1.22 2.88
N LEU A 138 2.58 1.41 2.10
CA LEU A 138 1.66 2.53 2.17
C LEU A 138 0.22 2.01 2.26
N GLN A 139 -0.63 2.72 2.98
CA GLN A 139 -2.05 2.40 3.10
C GLN A 139 -2.92 3.65 2.94
N ALA A 140 -4.11 3.46 2.38
CA ALA A 140 -5.15 4.49 2.31
C ALA A 140 -6.55 3.86 2.27
N LEU A 141 -7.55 4.65 2.66
CA LEU A 141 -8.94 4.33 2.43
C LEU A 141 -9.33 4.72 1.01
N TRP A 142 -10.01 3.82 0.32
CA TRP A 142 -10.54 4.00 -1.04
C TRP A 142 -12.05 3.84 -1.03
N SER A 143 -12.73 4.43 -2.01
CA SER A 143 -14.19 4.43 -2.11
C SER A 143 -14.81 3.03 -2.00
N GLY A 144 -15.84 2.89 -1.19
CA GLY A 144 -16.63 1.67 -1.05
C GLY A 144 -17.36 1.25 -2.33
N GLU A 145 -17.56 2.18 -3.28
CA GLU A 145 -18.11 1.87 -4.60
C GLU A 145 -17.21 0.98 -5.45
N LEU A 146 -15.93 0.81 -5.08
CA LEU A 146 -14.97 -0.10 -5.73
C LEU A 146 -15.22 -1.54 -5.23
N ASP A 147 -16.34 -2.12 -5.63
CA ASP A 147 -16.91 -3.37 -5.11
C ASP A 147 -16.34 -4.65 -5.75
N ARG A 148 -15.49 -4.54 -6.76
CA ARG A 148 -14.86 -5.67 -7.46
C ARG A 148 -13.36 -5.51 -7.55
N TYR A 149 -12.64 -6.64 -7.45
CA TYR A 149 -11.22 -6.68 -7.69
C TYR A 149 -10.84 -7.59 -8.85
N VAL A 150 -9.69 -7.26 -9.47
CA VAL A 150 -8.90 -8.16 -10.31
C VAL A 150 -7.44 -7.96 -9.93
N TYR A 151 -6.70 -9.03 -9.68
CA TYR A 151 -5.26 -8.93 -9.48
C TYR A 151 -4.51 -10.03 -10.26
N CYS A 152 -3.25 -9.74 -10.57
CA CYS A 152 -2.30 -10.70 -11.12
C CYS A 152 -1.18 -10.89 -10.09
N GLY A 153 -1.10 -12.10 -9.54
CA GLY A 153 -0.18 -12.44 -8.47
C GLY A 153 -0.40 -13.86 -7.96
N ARG A 154 0.10 -14.18 -6.79
CA ARG A 154 -0.13 -15.48 -6.16
C ARG A 154 -1.50 -15.54 -5.48
N GLY A 155 -2.22 -16.65 -5.68
CA GLY A 155 -3.58 -16.82 -5.19
C GLY A 155 -4.15 -18.21 -5.37
N PRO A 156 -5.52 -18.34 -5.32
CA PRO A 156 -6.53 -17.31 -5.07
C PRO A 156 -6.60 -16.86 -3.60
N GLY A 157 -6.22 -17.73 -2.67
CA GLY A 157 -6.24 -17.47 -1.23
C GLY A 157 -5.11 -16.53 -0.79
N GLU A 158 -5.20 -16.06 0.46
CA GLU A 158 -4.13 -15.28 1.06
C GLU A 158 -2.80 -16.06 1.11
N ASN A 159 -1.72 -15.34 1.01
CA ASN A 159 -0.38 -15.90 1.12
C ASN A 159 0.59 -14.84 1.64
N TYR A 160 1.69 -15.29 2.25
CA TYR A 160 2.71 -14.46 2.88
C TYR A 160 4.08 -14.96 2.44
N ALA A 161 5.12 -14.17 2.67
CA ALA A 161 6.47 -14.47 2.19
C ALA A 161 6.93 -15.90 2.54
N ASP A 162 6.57 -16.39 3.72
CA ASP A 162 6.95 -17.71 4.24
C ASP A 162 5.92 -18.83 3.94
N ARG A 163 4.81 -18.53 3.27
CA ARG A 163 3.78 -19.52 2.87
C ARG A 163 3.12 -19.19 1.53
N LYS A 164 3.90 -18.77 0.54
CA LYS A 164 3.40 -18.43 -0.80
C LYS A 164 3.62 -19.52 -1.85
N GLU A 165 4.51 -20.48 -1.61
CA GLU A 165 4.91 -21.45 -2.62
C GLU A 165 3.77 -22.41 -3.02
N GLY A 166 2.82 -22.65 -2.13
CA GLY A 166 1.59 -23.40 -2.44
C GLY A 166 0.54 -22.62 -3.23
N SER A 167 0.74 -21.32 -3.45
CA SER A 167 -0.19 -20.45 -4.17
C SER A 167 0.24 -20.31 -5.63
N LEU A 168 -0.68 -20.58 -6.56
CA LEU A 168 -0.39 -20.47 -7.99
C LEU A 168 -0.33 -19.01 -8.42
N PHE A 169 0.59 -18.71 -9.33
CA PHE A 169 0.62 -17.41 -9.98
C PHE A 169 -0.44 -17.35 -11.09
N GLY A 170 -1.32 -16.36 -11.06
CA GLY A 170 -2.42 -16.24 -12.00
C GLY A 170 -3.12 -14.89 -11.95
N VAL A 171 -4.24 -14.81 -12.68
CA VAL A 171 -5.16 -13.67 -12.61
C VAL A 171 -6.42 -14.12 -11.88
N TYR A 172 -6.76 -13.39 -10.83
CA TYR A 172 -7.88 -13.69 -9.95
C TYR A 172 -8.81 -12.48 -9.83
N SER A 173 -10.10 -12.74 -9.69
CA SER A 173 -11.12 -11.69 -9.57
C SER A 173 -12.22 -12.12 -8.62
N GLY A 174 -12.91 -11.12 -8.05
CA GLY A 174 -14.02 -11.37 -7.15
C GLY A 174 -14.66 -10.09 -6.64
N SER A 175 -15.54 -10.22 -5.66
CA SER A 175 -16.06 -9.11 -4.88
C SER A 175 -15.00 -8.60 -3.90
N THR A 176 -14.85 -7.28 -3.78
CA THR A 176 -13.91 -6.66 -2.83
C THR A 176 -14.22 -7.08 -1.39
N ALA A 177 -15.49 -7.35 -1.09
CA ALA A 177 -15.92 -7.84 0.22
C ALA A 177 -15.34 -9.22 0.58
N ASP A 178 -15.01 -10.03 -0.43
CA ASP A 178 -14.47 -11.39 -0.26
C ASP A 178 -12.94 -11.45 -0.38
N PHE A 179 -12.27 -10.29 -0.50
CA PHE A 179 -10.82 -10.27 -0.68
C PHE A 179 -10.07 -10.87 0.51
N SER A 180 -10.53 -10.57 1.72
CA SER A 180 -9.89 -11.02 2.96
C SER A 180 -10.75 -12.03 3.70
N PRO A 181 -10.19 -13.17 4.15
CA PRO A 181 -10.91 -14.13 4.95
C PRO A 181 -11.25 -13.58 6.34
N ALA A 182 -12.38 -14.02 6.90
CA ALA A 182 -12.73 -13.74 8.27
C ALA A 182 -12.16 -14.85 9.18
N TYR A 183 -11.19 -14.52 10.01
CA TYR A 183 -10.70 -15.41 11.06
C TYR A 183 -11.57 -15.29 12.31
N ILE A 184 -11.79 -16.42 13.03
CA ILE A 184 -12.53 -16.45 14.29
C ILE A 184 -11.91 -15.50 15.32
N TYR A 185 -10.58 -15.52 15.42
CA TYR A 185 -9.82 -14.53 16.17
C TYR A 185 -9.22 -13.52 15.18
N PRO A 186 -9.67 -12.26 15.19
CA PRO A 186 -9.19 -11.23 14.25
C PRO A 186 -7.68 -11.02 14.32
N GLN A 187 -7.04 -11.00 13.18
CA GLN A 187 -5.60 -10.86 13.02
C GLN A 187 -5.27 -10.44 11.58
N GLU A 188 -4.00 -10.21 11.28
CA GLU A 188 -3.52 -9.99 9.92
C GLU A 188 -4.06 -11.07 8.98
N CYS A 189 -4.67 -10.64 7.88
CA CYS A 189 -5.28 -11.53 6.90
C CYS A 189 -5.33 -10.89 5.51
N GLY A 190 -5.60 -11.72 4.51
CA GLY A 190 -5.91 -11.26 3.16
C GLY A 190 -4.72 -10.81 2.32
N ASN A 191 -3.47 -10.96 2.78
CA ASN A 191 -2.32 -10.58 1.97
C ASN A 191 -2.18 -11.44 0.71
N ARG A 192 -1.72 -10.83 -0.39
CA ARG A 192 -1.32 -11.47 -1.65
C ARG A 192 0.10 -11.05 -1.98
N CYS A 193 0.98 -12.02 -2.23
CA CYS A 193 2.36 -11.80 -2.63
C CYS A 193 2.55 -11.86 -4.15
N ASP A 194 3.70 -11.36 -4.61
CA ASP A 194 4.14 -11.36 -5.99
C ASP A 194 3.12 -10.70 -6.94
N VAL A 195 2.39 -9.69 -6.42
CA VAL A 195 1.35 -9.00 -7.17
C VAL A 195 1.98 -8.03 -8.18
N ARG A 196 1.64 -8.22 -9.46
CA ARG A 196 2.03 -7.33 -10.55
C ARG A 196 1.10 -6.13 -10.64
N TYR A 197 -0.18 -6.36 -10.43
CA TYR A 197 -1.20 -5.32 -10.30
C TYR A 197 -2.38 -5.79 -9.46
N LEU A 198 -3.00 -4.83 -8.80
CA LEU A 198 -4.33 -4.91 -8.20
C LEU A 198 -5.19 -3.84 -8.84
N GLN A 199 -6.32 -4.21 -9.41
CA GLN A 199 -7.39 -3.31 -9.84
C GLN A 199 -8.54 -3.41 -8.88
N LEU A 200 -9.07 -2.26 -8.46
CA LEU A 200 -10.37 -2.13 -7.82
C LEU A 200 -11.28 -1.36 -8.76
N ALA A 201 -12.50 -1.84 -8.95
CA ALA A 201 -13.46 -1.27 -9.90
C ALA A 201 -14.88 -1.27 -9.36
N GLY A 202 -15.68 -0.31 -9.84
CA GLY A 202 -17.10 -0.17 -9.56
C GLY A 202 -17.83 0.40 -10.75
N LYS A 203 -19.09 0.78 -10.59
CA LYS A 203 -19.93 1.31 -11.69
C LYS A 203 -19.38 2.59 -12.31
N GLY A 204 -18.72 3.45 -11.52
CA GLY A 204 -18.18 4.74 -11.95
C GLY A 204 -16.77 4.68 -12.54
N GLY A 205 -16.15 3.51 -12.63
CA GLY A 205 -14.77 3.33 -13.07
C GLY A 205 -13.93 2.56 -12.05
N GLY A 206 -12.61 2.72 -12.09
CA GLY A 206 -11.73 1.99 -11.17
C GLY A 206 -10.34 2.58 -11.10
N VAL A 207 -9.55 2.01 -10.23
CA VAL A 207 -8.15 2.33 -10.01
C VAL A 207 -7.31 1.07 -10.10
N VAL A 208 -6.11 1.16 -10.66
CA VAL A 208 -5.12 0.11 -10.66
C VAL A 208 -3.87 0.56 -9.90
N PHE A 209 -3.33 -0.35 -9.10
CA PHE A 209 -2.03 -0.29 -8.45
C PHE A 209 -1.12 -1.28 -9.16
N ALA A 210 -0.10 -0.81 -9.86
CA ALA A 210 0.81 -1.67 -10.62
C ALA A 210 2.25 -1.46 -10.16
N GLY A 211 2.92 -2.53 -9.69
CA GLY A 211 4.29 -2.47 -9.20
C GLY A 211 5.33 -2.47 -10.31
N ARG A 212 6.42 -1.73 -10.13
CA ARG A 212 7.65 -1.90 -10.91
C ARG A 212 8.41 -3.17 -10.51
N GLN A 213 8.22 -3.60 -9.30
CA GLN A 213 8.62 -4.89 -8.73
C GLN A 213 7.38 -5.60 -8.19
N PRO A 214 7.46 -6.89 -7.86
CA PRO A 214 6.37 -7.58 -7.17
C PRO A 214 5.96 -6.87 -5.88
N LEU A 215 4.66 -6.71 -5.65
CA LEU A 215 4.07 -6.08 -4.48
C LEU A 215 3.46 -7.13 -3.54
N CYS A 216 3.28 -6.75 -2.29
CA CYS A 216 2.30 -7.35 -1.40
C CYS A 216 1.08 -6.42 -1.32
N VAL A 217 -0.13 -6.99 -1.39
CA VAL A 217 -1.36 -6.19 -1.29
C VAL A 217 -2.38 -6.86 -0.39
N SER A 218 -3.16 -6.05 0.33
CA SER A 218 -4.36 -6.49 1.05
C SER A 218 -5.45 -5.45 0.95
N VAL A 219 -6.71 -5.89 1.05
CA VAL A 219 -7.89 -5.03 1.02
C VAL A 219 -8.82 -5.46 2.15
N TRP A 220 -9.16 -4.52 3.04
CA TRP A 220 -9.98 -4.80 4.21
C TRP A 220 -11.22 -3.91 4.28
N PRO A 221 -12.34 -4.43 4.80
CA PRO A 221 -13.53 -3.63 5.09
C PRO A 221 -13.47 -2.93 6.46
N CYS A 222 -12.30 -2.82 7.07
CA CYS A 222 -12.07 -2.22 8.38
C CYS A 222 -10.68 -1.57 8.42
N THR A 223 -10.42 -0.76 9.43
CA THR A 223 -9.07 -0.25 9.65
C THR A 223 -8.17 -1.32 10.28
N GLN A 224 -6.87 -1.15 10.16
CA GLN A 224 -5.89 -2.05 10.79
C GLN A 224 -6.03 -2.04 12.32
N GLU A 225 -6.33 -0.88 12.91
CA GLU A 225 -6.53 -0.70 14.34
C GLU A 225 -7.77 -1.45 14.83
N ALA A 226 -8.88 -1.38 14.08
CA ALA A 226 -10.10 -2.13 14.39
C ALA A 226 -9.84 -3.64 14.34
N LEU A 227 -9.06 -4.11 13.35
CA LEU A 227 -8.69 -5.52 13.23
C LEU A 227 -7.75 -5.97 14.36
N ASP A 228 -6.78 -5.14 14.77
CA ASP A 228 -5.79 -5.45 15.82
C ASP A 228 -6.40 -5.37 17.25
N ALA A 229 -7.48 -4.61 17.42
CA ALA A 229 -8.15 -4.43 18.71
C ALA A 229 -9.22 -5.50 19.01
N ALA A 230 -9.86 -6.06 17.98
CA ALA A 230 -10.96 -7.01 18.15
C ALA A 230 -10.45 -8.39 18.65
N GLU A 231 -11.21 -9.01 19.56
CA GLU A 231 -10.99 -10.39 20.01
C GLU A 231 -11.94 -11.38 19.31
N HIS A 232 -13.06 -10.86 18.76
CA HIS A 232 -14.05 -11.65 18.04
C HIS A 232 -14.46 -10.96 16.75
N THR A 233 -14.84 -11.73 15.74
CA THR A 233 -15.19 -11.22 14.40
C THR A 233 -16.30 -10.16 14.44
N HIS A 234 -17.29 -10.29 15.34
CA HIS A 234 -18.41 -9.36 15.47
C HIS A 234 -18.03 -8.02 16.11
N GLU A 235 -16.86 -7.92 16.73
CA GLU A 235 -16.34 -6.67 17.32
C GLU A 235 -15.62 -5.80 16.30
N ILE A 236 -15.30 -6.34 15.12
CA ILE A 236 -14.63 -5.58 14.07
C ILE A 236 -15.56 -4.47 13.57
N VAL A 237 -15.19 -3.23 13.84
CA VAL A 237 -15.88 -2.06 13.30
C VAL A 237 -15.58 -1.97 11.80
N ARG A 238 -16.62 -2.18 10.98
CA ARG A 238 -16.51 -2.09 9.52
C ARG A 238 -16.60 -0.64 9.06
N LEU A 239 -15.96 -0.36 7.94
CA LEU A 239 -16.07 0.91 7.24
C LEU A 239 -17.38 0.94 6.43
N ASP A 240 -18.13 2.05 6.48
CA ASP A 240 -19.43 2.16 5.80
C ASP A 240 -19.30 2.36 4.28
N ASP A 241 -18.35 3.19 3.85
CA ASP A 241 -18.17 3.57 2.43
C ASP A 241 -16.67 3.59 2.05
N ALA A 242 -15.91 2.63 2.52
CA ALA A 242 -14.49 2.57 2.18
C ALA A 242 -13.91 1.17 2.31
N TRP A 243 -12.81 0.97 1.58
CA TRP A 243 -11.89 -0.16 1.69
C TRP A 243 -10.54 0.35 2.11
N LEU A 244 -9.94 -0.25 3.14
CA LEU A 244 -8.53 -0.02 3.44
C LEU A 244 -7.68 -0.87 2.49
N VAL A 245 -6.86 -0.20 1.68
CA VAL A 245 -5.95 -0.86 0.73
C VAL A 245 -4.52 -0.66 1.19
N ASN A 246 -3.79 -1.75 1.35
CA ASN A 246 -2.36 -1.77 1.57
C ASN A 246 -1.64 -2.08 0.26
N VAL A 247 -0.60 -1.32 -0.06
CA VAL A 247 0.30 -1.52 -1.19
C VAL A 247 1.71 -1.52 -0.65
N ASP A 248 2.26 -2.72 -0.46
CA ASP A 248 3.49 -2.91 0.30
C ASP A 248 4.66 -3.37 -0.57
N CYS A 249 5.84 -2.91 -0.22
CA CYS A 249 7.10 -3.47 -0.68
C CYS A 249 7.28 -4.91 -0.17
N ALA A 250 7.07 -5.07 1.14
CA ALA A 250 7.24 -6.35 1.81
C ALA A 250 6.47 -6.41 3.13
N GLN A 251 6.13 -7.62 3.53
CA GLN A 251 5.61 -7.95 4.86
C GLN A 251 6.38 -9.13 5.43
N ALA A 252 6.69 -9.10 6.73
CA ALA A 252 7.31 -10.22 7.43
C ALA A 252 6.42 -11.47 7.37
N GLY A 253 7.05 -12.64 7.36
CA GLY A 253 6.34 -13.92 7.44
C GLY A 253 5.45 -14.01 8.67
N VAL A 254 4.47 -14.91 8.63
CA VAL A 254 3.46 -15.10 9.70
C VAL A 254 3.64 -16.41 10.46
N GLY A 255 4.49 -17.31 9.96
CA GLY A 255 4.77 -18.62 10.52
C GLY A 255 5.93 -18.62 11.51
N GLY A 256 6.14 -19.77 12.13
CA GLY A 256 7.24 -20.08 13.01
C GLY A 256 7.24 -21.57 13.32
N THR A 257 8.19 -22.06 14.14
CA THR A 257 8.25 -23.47 14.51
C THR A 257 7.16 -23.85 15.50
N ASP A 258 6.77 -22.89 16.35
CA ASP A 258 5.67 -23.03 17.33
C ASP A 258 4.91 -21.69 17.43
N SER A 259 3.91 -21.60 18.32
CA SER A 259 3.13 -20.37 18.53
C SER A 259 3.21 -19.84 19.98
N TRP A 260 4.10 -20.39 20.83
CA TRP A 260 4.18 -20.05 22.25
C TRP A 260 5.58 -19.66 22.74
N SER A 261 6.64 -19.91 21.99
CA SER A 261 8.00 -19.52 22.35
C SER A 261 8.59 -18.50 21.35
N VAL A 262 9.82 -18.07 21.61
CA VAL A 262 10.53 -17.19 20.66
C VAL A 262 10.71 -17.81 19.26
N LYS A 263 10.53 -19.11 19.12
CA LYS A 263 10.54 -19.83 17.85
C LYS A 263 9.26 -19.65 17.04
N SER A 264 8.26 -18.92 17.57
CA SER A 264 7.07 -18.49 16.81
C SER A 264 7.39 -17.42 15.77
N ARG A 265 8.53 -16.73 15.89
CA ARG A 265 8.98 -15.77 14.87
C ARG A 265 9.32 -16.47 13.56
N PRO A 266 9.12 -15.82 12.40
CA PRO A 266 9.57 -16.33 11.12
C PRO A 266 11.09 -16.53 11.09
N SER A 267 11.59 -17.42 10.23
CA SER A 267 13.02 -17.52 9.97
C SER A 267 13.56 -16.20 9.41
N GLU A 268 14.86 -15.97 9.52
CA GLU A 268 15.50 -14.71 9.11
C GLU A 268 15.21 -14.34 7.65
N ALA A 269 15.11 -15.32 6.76
CA ALA A 269 14.81 -15.12 5.35
C ALA A 269 13.44 -14.44 5.11
N TYR A 270 12.54 -14.48 6.08
CA TYR A 270 11.20 -13.90 6.00
C TYR A 270 10.96 -12.75 6.98
N ARG A 271 12.05 -12.19 7.55
CA ARG A 271 12.02 -11.01 8.42
C ARG A 271 12.53 -9.79 7.66
N LEU A 272 12.13 -8.61 8.07
CA LEU A 272 12.51 -7.35 7.43
C LEU A 272 13.73 -6.75 8.15
N LEU A 273 14.91 -7.33 7.94
CA LEU A 273 16.13 -7.01 8.69
C LEU A 273 16.94 -5.85 8.08
N GLU A 274 16.65 -5.48 6.84
CA GLU A 274 17.35 -4.39 6.16
C GLU A 274 17.03 -3.04 6.80
N LYS A 275 17.94 -2.09 6.62
CA LYS A 275 17.79 -0.70 7.11
C LYS A 275 17.47 0.30 6.00
N HIS A 276 17.40 -0.18 4.76
CA HIS A 276 17.01 0.58 3.59
C HIS A 276 16.04 -0.23 2.75
N TYR A 277 14.88 0.38 2.44
CA TYR A 277 13.87 -0.20 1.57
C TYR A 277 13.44 0.83 0.53
N GLY A 278 13.34 0.39 -0.72
CA GLY A 278 12.86 1.20 -1.82
C GLY A 278 11.92 0.42 -2.71
N TYR A 279 10.82 1.04 -3.12
CA TYR A 279 9.93 0.49 -4.13
C TYR A 279 9.18 1.58 -4.88
N GLU A 280 8.64 1.22 -6.03
CA GLU A 280 7.82 2.11 -6.83
C GLU A 280 6.60 1.37 -7.37
N PHE A 281 5.46 2.04 -7.35
CA PHE A 281 4.25 1.57 -8.01
C PHE A 281 3.53 2.73 -8.69
N VAL A 282 2.62 2.39 -9.59
CA VAL A 282 1.79 3.35 -10.31
C VAL A 282 0.35 3.23 -9.86
N ILE A 283 -0.30 4.37 -9.61
CA ILE A 283 -1.74 4.50 -9.48
C ILE A 283 -2.27 5.06 -10.80
N ALA A 284 -3.22 4.38 -11.43
CA ALA A 284 -3.78 4.83 -12.69
C ALA A 284 -5.29 4.53 -12.78
N PRO A 285 -6.06 5.30 -13.55
CA PRO A 285 -7.44 4.95 -13.84
C PRO A 285 -7.53 3.64 -14.63
N ALA A 286 -8.48 2.79 -14.30
CA ALA A 286 -8.73 1.55 -15.02
C ALA A 286 -10.22 1.29 -15.14
N GLY A 287 -10.73 1.24 -16.37
CA GLY A 287 -12.12 0.90 -16.66
C GLY A 287 -12.34 -0.60 -16.80
N THR A 288 -11.35 -1.33 -17.28
CA THR A 288 -11.43 -2.77 -17.58
C THR A 288 -10.21 -3.53 -17.04
N PRO A 289 -10.32 -4.87 -16.85
CA PRO A 289 -9.16 -5.71 -16.52
C PRO A 289 -8.03 -5.63 -17.56
N ALA A 290 -8.36 -5.43 -18.83
CA ALA A 290 -7.38 -5.25 -19.90
C ALA A 290 -6.55 -3.96 -19.73
N ASP A 291 -7.15 -2.90 -19.17
CA ASP A 291 -6.44 -1.66 -18.87
C ASP A 291 -5.41 -1.88 -17.77
N ALA A 292 -5.78 -2.60 -16.71
CA ALA A 292 -4.86 -2.95 -15.61
C ALA A 292 -3.67 -3.77 -16.09
N ALA A 293 -3.91 -4.80 -16.90
CA ALA A 293 -2.85 -5.61 -17.50
C ALA A 293 -1.95 -4.80 -18.43
N ARG A 294 -2.50 -3.83 -19.17
CA ARG A 294 -1.73 -2.92 -20.04
C ARG A 294 -0.85 -1.98 -19.24
N THR A 295 -1.39 -1.35 -18.19
CA THR A 295 -0.64 -0.49 -17.28
C THR A 295 0.50 -1.28 -16.63
N SER A 296 0.24 -2.47 -16.11
CA SER A 296 1.27 -3.32 -15.50
C SER A 296 2.42 -3.65 -16.46
N ARG A 297 2.12 -4.00 -17.72
CA ARG A 297 3.16 -4.25 -18.73
C ARG A 297 4.00 -3.01 -19.00
N ARG A 298 3.38 -1.83 -19.17
CA ARG A 298 4.11 -0.56 -19.39
C ARG A 298 5.02 -0.21 -18.22
N VAL A 299 4.56 -0.45 -16.98
CA VAL A 299 5.32 -0.18 -15.77
C VAL A 299 6.55 -1.09 -15.67
N ALA A 300 6.41 -2.38 -15.98
CA ALA A 300 7.51 -3.35 -15.96
C ALA A 300 8.59 -3.05 -17.00
N TYR A 301 8.20 -2.65 -18.22
CA TYR A 301 9.14 -2.41 -19.35
C TYR A 301 9.81 -1.03 -19.36
N LYS A 302 9.44 -0.10 -18.49
CA LYS A 302 10.13 1.21 -18.38
C LYS A 302 11.49 1.12 -17.68
N ASN A 303 11.93 -0.07 -17.27
CA ASN A 303 13.20 -0.31 -16.58
C ASN A 303 14.28 -0.97 -17.47
N GLU A 304 14.00 -1.22 -18.75
CA GLU A 304 14.97 -1.63 -19.78
C GLU A 304 15.28 -0.42 -20.71
#